data_8c1d25763cabf41b74963c60405870ff
#
_entry.id   8c1d25763cabf41b74963c60405870ff
#
_cell.length_a   1.000
_cell.length_b   1.000
_cell.length_c   1.000
_cell.angle_alpha   90.00
_cell.angle_beta   90.00
_cell.angle_gamma   90.00
#
_symmetry.space_group_name_H-M   'P 1'
#
loop_
_entity.id
_entity.type
_entity.pdbx_description
1 polymer ?
#
loop_
_entity_poly.entity_id
_entity_poly.type
_entity_poly.pdbx_seq_one_letter_code
_entity_poly.pdbx_strand_id
1 'polypeptide(L)'
;MTKEEIRRLNGYQWVRLTCIDGTIFEGEAAHDPADYCFHEFGRDEEGVEIDRWLFYLSDIRSVELSKEKDVNLWMSRPLHRMHLDPEAYAAVEDGKKTIELRLYDEKRRRIQAGDILRFESTADELDVLYAQVEGMRFFASFDELYAALPLTACGYTAEEAKTASPRDMDRYYSPEEQKRWGVVGIEISLL
;
A
#
# COMPACT_ATOMS: atom_id res chain seq x y z
N MET A 1 21.45 8.03 -10.95
CA MET A 1 21.79 7.41 -9.62
C MET A 1 23.08 6.63 -9.74
N THR A 2 23.88 6.58 -8.70
CA THR A 2 25.04 5.67 -8.57
C THR A 2 24.55 4.24 -8.30
N LYS A 3 25.43 3.24 -8.49
CA LYS A 3 25.10 1.84 -8.13
C LYS A 3 24.70 1.69 -6.66
N GLU A 4 25.32 2.45 -5.76
CA GLU A 4 24.97 2.41 -4.33
C GLU A 4 23.59 3.01 -4.03
N GLU A 5 23.18 4.05 -4.75
CA GLU A 5 21.83 4.60 -4.66
C GLU A 5 20.79 3.66 -5.26
N ILE A 6 21.12 2.96 -6.36
CA ILE A 6 20.24 1.94 -6.97
C ILE A 6 20.00 0.79 -5.99
N ARG A 7 21.03 0.31 -5.26
CA ARG A 7 20.90 -0.74 -4.24
C ARG A 7 19.99 -0.38 -3.07
N ARG A 8 19.61 0.88 -2.93
CA ARG A 8 18.67 1.37 -1.90
C ARG A 8 17.23 1.47 -2.39
N LEU A 9 16.98 1.17 -3.66
CA LEU A 9 15.62 1.09 -4.19
C LEU A 9 14.90 -0.08 -3.53
N ASN A 10 13.70 0.17 -3.03
CA ASN A 10 12.95 -0.79 -2.21
C ASN A 10 11.47 -0.92 -2.61
N GLY A 11 11.15 -0.60 -3.87
CA GLY A 11 9.82 -0.71 -4.43
C GLY A 11 8.93 0.52 -4.20
N TYR A 12 9.48 1.62 -3.68
CA TYR A 12 8.70 2.81 -3.35
C TYR A 12 9.19 4.08 -4.04
N GLN A 13 10.30 3.98 -4.76
CA GLN A 13 10.86 5.09 -5.49
C GLN A 13 10.38 5.05 -6.93
N TRP A 14 9.72 6.10 -7.37
CA TRP A 14 9.38 6.28 -8.78
C TRP A 14 10.61 6.75 -9.53
N VAL A 15 11.05 5.97 -10.49
CA VAL A 15 12.24 6.27 -11.28
C VAL A 15 11.92 6.35 -12.75
N ARG A 16 12.78 7.06 -13.47
CA ARG A 16 12.95 6.97 -14.91
C ARG A 16 14.20 6.16 -15.18
N LEU A 17 14.05 4.98 -15.75
CA LEU A 17 15.12 4.10 -16.19
C LEU A 17 15.29 4.22 -17.69
N THR A 18 16.52 4.48 -18.14
CA THR A 18 16.86 4.50 -19.57
C THR A 18 17.79 3.31 -19.86
N CYS A 19 17.37 2.45 -20.77
CA CYS A 19 18.19 1.33 -21.25
C CYS A 19 19.29 1.79 -22.21
N ILE A 20 20.28 0.94 -22.43
CA ILE A 20 21.40 1.24 -23.37
C ILE A 20 20.92 1.43 -24.81
N ASP A 21 19.84 0.78 -25.22
CA ASP A 21 19.20 0.94 -26.53
C ASP A 21 18.36 2.23 -26.66
N GLY A 22 18.21 2.99 -25.57
CA GLY A 22 17.45 4.22 -25.51
C GLY A 22 15.99 4.06 -25.09
N THR A 23 15.50 2.85 -24.85
CA THR A 23 14.16 2.60 -24.33
C THR A 23 14.05 3.19 -22.92
N ILE A 24 12.89 3.80 -22.61
CA ILE A 24 12.64 4.46 -21.32
C ILE A 24 11.47 3.75 -20.62
N PHE A 25 11.67 3.47 -19.35
CA PHE A 25 10.65 2.95 -18.45
C PHE A 25 10.50 3.89 -17.26
N GLU A 26 9.29 4.05 -16.76
CA GLU A 26 8.99 4.83 -15.58
C GLU A 26 8.07 4.04 -14.67
N GLY A 27 8.37 3.97 -13.39
CA GLY A 27 7.59 3.22 -12.42
C GLY A 27 8.25 3.18 -11.05
N GLU A 28 7.59 2.48 -10.14
CA GLU A 28 8.17 2.16 -8.84
C GLU A 28 9.28 1.13 -9.03
N ALA A 29 10.42 1.39 -8.42
CA ALA A 29 11.60 0.58 -8.63
C ALA A 29 12.11 -0.07 -7.35
N ALA A 30 12.45 -1.35 -7.44
CA ALA A 30 13.16 -2.10 -6.42
C ALA A 30 14.50 -2.60 -6.99
N HIS A 31 15.48 -2.72 -6.11
CA HIS A 31 16.74 -3.38 -6.44
C HIS A 31 16.63 -4.88 -6.14
N ASP A 32 17.04 -5.70 -7.11
CA ASP A 32 17.18 -7.14 -6.97
C ASP A 32 18.65 -7.53 -6.90
N PRO A 33 19.09 -8.16 -5.79
CA PRO A 33 20.47 -8.62 -5.65
C PRO A 33 20.79 -9.78 -6.61
N ALA A 34 22.07 -9.95 -6.95
CA ALA A 34 22.51 -10.92 -7.94
C ALA A 34 22.15 -12.37 -7.61
N ASP A 35 22.18 -12.75 -6.32
CA ASP A 35 21.79 -14.08 -5.85
C ASP A 35 20.29 -14.36 -6.10
N TYR A 36 19.43 -13.39 -5.89
CA TYR A 36 18.01 -13.49 -6.22
C TYR A 36 17.80 -13.63 -7.72
N CYS A 37 18.43 -12.77 -8.53
CA CYS A 37 18.36 -12.84 -9.99
C CYS A 37 18.89 -14.19 -10.52
N PHE A 38 19.93 -14.76 -9.89
CA PHE A 38 20.46 -16.07 -10.27
C PHE A 38 19.45 -17.19 -9.97
N HIS A 39 18.83 -17.19 -8.79
CA HIS A 39 17.86 -18.21 -8.40
C HIS A 39 16.58 -18.18 -9.23
N GLU A 40 16.06 -16.99 -9.50
CA GLU A 40 14.76 -16.83 -10.19
C GLU A 40 14.90 -16.84 -11.72
N PHE A 41 15.99 -16.27 -12.26
CA PHE A 41 16.15 -16.03 -13.69
C PHE A 41 17.41 -16.65 -14.29
N GLY A 42 18.29 -17.25 -13.47
CA GLY A 42 19.52 -17.91 -13.93
C GLY A 42 20.66 -16.96 -14.34
N ARG A 43 20.58 -15.68 -13.99
CA ARG A 43 21.60 -14.67 -14.33
C ARG A 43 22.23 -14.09 -13.06
N ASP A 44 23.54 -14.29 -12.89
CA ASP A 44 24.33 -13.80 -11.75
C ASP A 44 24.70 -12.31 -11.98
N GLU A 45 23.68 -11.46 -11.90
CA GLU A 45 23.81 -10.02 -12.04
C GLU A 45 22.70 -9.30 -11.29
N GLU A 46 23.03 -8.19 -10.62
CA GLU A 46 22.04 -7.32 -9.98
C GLU A 46 21.10 -6.69 -10.99
N GLY A 47 19.84 -6.49 -10.60
CA GLY A 47 18.80 -5.88 -11.42
C GLY A 47 18.07 -4.75 -10.74
N VAL A 48 17.22 -4.09 -11.51
CA VAL A 48 16.21 -3.16 -11.07
C VAL A 48 14.88 -3.64 -11.61
N GLU A 49 13.95 -3.95 -10.73
CA GLU A 49 12.56 -4.23 -11.08
C GLU A 49 11.77 -2.94 -11.12
N ILE A 50 11.02 -2.73 -12.19
CA ILE A 50 10.02 -1.65 -12.33
C ILE A 50 8.71 -2.31 -12.66
N ASP A 51 7.71 -2.18 -11.77
CA ASP A 51 6.43 -2.89 -11.82
C ASP A 51 6.63 -4.41 -11.90
N ARG A 52 6.57 -4.97 -13.10
CA ARG A 52 6.76 -6.40 -13.37
C ARG A 52 7.94 -6.68 -14.32
N TRP A 53 8.76 -5.69 -14.60
CA TRP A 53 9.87 -5.80 -15.55
C TRP A 53 11.20 -5.72 -14.82
N LEU A 54 12.02 -6.76 -14.98
CA LEU A 54 13.38 -6.78 -14.46
C LEU A 54 14.36 -6.29 -15.54
N PHE A 55 15.20 -5.34 -15.16
CA PHE A 55 16.29 -4.79 -15.99
C PHE A 55 17.62 -5.06 -15.28
N TYR A 56 18.54 -5.75 -15.96
CA TYR A 56 19.87 -5.97 -15.41
C TYR A 56 20.72 -4.70 -15.48
N LEU A 57 21.60 -4.51 -14.51
CA LEU A 57 22.41 -3.28 -14.45
C LEU A 57 23.26 -3.06 -15.69
N SER A 58 23.69 -4.14 -16.39
CA SER A 58 24.41 -4.05 -17.65
C SER A 58 23.58 -3.49 -18.81
N ASP A 59 22.27 -3.61 -18.74
CA ASP A 59 21.33 -3.15 -19.77
C ASP A 59 20.82 -1.73 -19.49
N ILE A 60 21.21 -1.15 -18.36
CA ILE A 60 20.76 0.16 -17.90
C ILE A 60 21.83 1.23 -18.22
N ARG A 61 21.44 2.27 -18.91
CA ARG A 61 22.25 3.48 -19.14
C ARG A 61 22.19 4.43 -17.96
N SER A 62 20.99 4.72 -17.48
CA SER A 62 20.76 5.61 -16.33
C SER A 62 19.49 5.25 -15.56
N VAL A 63 19.52 5.51 -14.25
CA VAL A 63 18.34 5.54 -13.38
C VAL A 63 18.31 6.90 -12.74
N GLU A 64 17.18 7.59 -12.86
CA GLU A 64 16.96 8.92 -12.32
C GLU A 64 15.67 8.90 -11.48
N LEU A 65 15.67 9.57 -10.32
CA LEU A 65 14.42 9.79 -9.59
C LEU A 65 13.52 10.68 -10.43
N SER A 66 12.31 10.23 -10.72
CA SER A 66 11.34 11.02 -11.46
C SER A 66 10.81 12.14 -10.57
N LYS A 67 10.79 13.35 -11.09
CA LYS A 67 10.34 14.54 -10.37
C LYS A 67 8.82 14.77 -10.44
N GLU A 68 8.11 13.94 -11.22
CA GLU A 68 6.69 14.18 -11.52
C GLU A 68 5.71 13.71 -10.44
N LYS A 69 6.12 12.81 -9.56
CA LYS A 69 5.43 12.61 -8.28
C LYS A 69 6.36 13.15 -7.18
N ASP A 70 5.81 13.79 -6.19
CA ASP A 70 6.53 14.37 -5.04
C ASP A 70 7.12 13.27 -4.15
N VAL A 71 7.97 12.43 -4.76
CA VAL A 71 8.57 11.20 -4.23
C VAL A 71 9.42 11.49 -2.99
N ASN A 72 9.99 12.70 -2.92
CA ASN A 72 10.75 13.13 -1.75
C ASN A 72 9.89 13.23 -0.48
N LEU A 73 8.61 13.54 -0.62
CA LEU A 73 7.67 13.58 0.50
C LEU A 73 7.31 12.17 1.00
N TRP A 74 7.28 11.18 0.11
CA TRP A 74 6.93 9.80 0.42
C TRP A 74 8.10 9.04 1.07
N MET A 75 9.32 9.26 0.60
CA MET A 75 10.52 8.59 1.13
C MET A 75 10.83 8.92 2.60
N SER A 76 10.27 10.02 3.11
CA SER A 76 10.44 10.43 4.52
C SER A 76 9.31 9.96 5.44
N ARG A 77 8.22 9.39 4.90
CA ARG A 77 7.05 8.99 5.67
C ARG A 77 7.05 7.48 5.96
N PRO A 78 6.67 7.06 7.17
CA PRO A 78 6.46 5.65 7.46
C PRO A 78 5.44 5.02 6.51
N LEU A 79 5.76 3.83 6.03
CA LEU A 79 4.90 3.03 5.17
C LEU A 79 4.35 1.83 5.95
N HIS A 80 3.04 1.63 5.86
CA HIS A 80 2.35 0.53 6.52
C HIS A 80 1.63 -0.35 5.50
N ARG A 81 1.93 -1.64 5.48
CA ARG A 81 1.31 -2.62 4.58
C ARG A 81 0.01 -3.16 5.15
N MET A 82 -1.01 -3.25 4.31
CA MET A 82 -2.31 -3.84 4.65
C MET A 82 -2.86 -4.63 3.46
N HIS A 83 -3.45 -5.78 3.74
CA HIS A 83 -4.18 -6.54 2.73
C HIS A 83 -5.66 -6.13 2.73
N LEU A 84 -6.24 -6.09 1.55
CA LEU A 84 -7.66 -5.86 1.34
C LEU A 84 -8.26 -7.01 0.53
N ASP A 85 -9.50 -7.41 0.88
CA ASP A 85 -10.30 -8.26 0.01
C ASP A 85 -10.55 -7.54 -1.31
N PRO A 86 -10.75 -8.29 -2.43
CA PRO A 86 -10.91 -7.70 -3.76
C PRO A 86 -12.00 -6.64 -3.85
N GLU A 87 -13.11 -6.83 -3.14
CA GLU A 87 -14.23 -5.86 -3.09
C GLU A 87 -13.82 -4.57 -2.38
N ALA A 88 -13.13 -4.69 -1.24
CA ALA A 88 -12.62 -3.54 -0.50
C ALA A 88 -11.53 -2.81 -1.27
N TYR A 89 -10.65 -3.56 -1.96
CA TYR A 89 -9.61 -3.01 -2.83
C TYR A 89 -10.21 -2.17 -3.96
N ALA A 90 -11.16 -2.73 -4.72
CA ALA A 90 -11.85 -2.02 -5.79
C ALA A 90 -12.60 -0.78 -5.27
N ALA A 91 -13.20 -0.85 -4.07
CA ALA A 91 -13.88 0.29 -3.48
C ALA A 91 -12.91 1.43 -3.08
N VAL A 92 -11.66 1.11 -2.68
CA VAL A 92 -10.60 2.11 -2.45
C VAL A 92 -10.15 2.69 -3.79
N GLU A 93 -9.87 1.84 -4.79
CA GLU A 93 -9.44 2.25 -6.13
C GLU A 93 -10.43 3.21 -6.80
N ASP A 94 -11.72 2.91 -6.68
CA ASP A 94 -12.83 3.76 -7.17
C ASP A 94 -13.03 5.04 -6.33
N GLY A 95 -12.33 5.23 -5.23
CA GLY A 95 -12.52 6.35 -4.31
C GLY A 95 -13.83 6.31 -3.51
N LYS A 96 -14.54 5.19 -3.55
CA LYS A 96 -15.80 4.98 -2.79
C LYS A 96 -15.53 4.69 -1.32
N LYS A 97 -14.43 3.99 -1.02
CA LYS A 97 -13.99 3.69 0.34
C LYS A 97 -12.86 4.63 0.72
N THR A 98 -13.17 5.58 1.60
CA THR A 98 -12.24 6.59 2.12
C THR A 98 -11.94 6.42 3.61
N ILE A 99 -12.53 5.40 4.24
CA ILE A 99 -12.25 5.03 5.64
C ILE A 99 -11.99 3.52 5.70
N GLU A 100 -10.78 3.16 6.10
CA GLU A 100 -10.39 1.76 6.35
C GLU A 100 -10.67 1.38 7.81
N LEU A 101 -11.29 0.22 8.02
CA LEU A 101 -11.70 -0.27 9.35
C LEU A 101 -10.77 -1.37 9.85
N ARG A 102 -10.17 -1.17 11.03
CA ARG A 102 -9.22 -2.13 11.63
C ARG A 102 -9.35 -2.23 13.15
N LEU A 103 -8.79 -3.31 13.71
CA LEU A 103 -8.45 -3.30 15.13
C LEU A 103 -7.37 -2.26 15.41
N TYR A 104 -7.43 -1.61 16.57
CA TYR A 104 -6.38 -0.70 17.03
C TYR A 104 -5.27 -1.46 17.75
N ASP A 105 -4.72 -2.49 17.09
CA ASP A 105 -3.65 -3.35 17.55
C ASP A 105 -2.26 -2.67 17.54
N GLU A 106 -1.23 -3.39 17.95
CA GLU A 106 0.15 -2.88 18.02
C GLU A 106 0.68 -2.36 16.68
N LYS A 107 0.24 -2.93 15.54
CA LYS A 107 0.64 -2.48 14.21
C LYS A 107 -0.01 -1.14 13.88
N ARG A 108 -1.32 -1.00 14.16
CA ARG A 108 -2.11 0.19 13.82
C ARG A 108 -1.85 1.36 14.78
N ARG A 109 -1.34 1.08 16.00
CA ARG A 109 -0.88 2.11 16.95
C ARG A 109 0.35 2.90 16.47
N ARG A 110 1.06 2.38 15.47
CA ARG A 110 2.23 3.06 14.88
C ARG A 110 1.85 4.02 13.76
N ILE A 111 0.61 3.93 13.26
CA ILE A 111 0.12 4.74 12.16
C ILE A 111 -0.24 6.14 12.68
N GLN A 112 0.14 7.15 11.91
CA GLN A 112 -0.14 8.55 12.21
C GLN A 112 -0.68 9.27 10.96
N ALA A 113 -1.37 10.38 11.16
CA ALA A 113 -1.76 11.24 10.05
C ALA A 113 -0.53 11.69 9.26
N GLY A 114 -0.62 11.58 7.95
CA GLY A 114 0.48 11.84 7.03
C GLY A 114 1.30 10.60 6.64
N ASP A 115 1.18 9.47 7.33
CA ASP A 115 1.81 8.21 6.92
C ASP A 115 1.19 7.66 5.62
N ILE A 116 1.89 6.72 5.00
CA ILE A 116 1.42 6.06 3.78
C ILE A 116 0.96 4.64 4.10
N LEU A 117 -0.20 4.28 3.57
CA LEU A 117 -0.69 2.90 3.52
C LEU A 117 -0.43 2.33 2.15
N ARG A 118 0.17 1.16 2.09
CA ARG A 118 0.21 0.30 0.92
C ARG A 118 -0.84 -0.78 1.09
N PHE A 119 -1.82 -0.78 0.22
CA PHE A 119 -2.83 -1.83 0.14
C PHE A 119 -2.44 -2.84 -0.92
N GLU A 120 -2.48 -4.10 -0.55
CA GLU A 120 -2.23 -5.26 -1.41
C GLU A 120 -3.53 -6.05 -1.52
N SER A 121 -3.94 -6.39 -2.75
CA SER A 121 -5.14 -7.21 -2.96
C SER A 121 -4.87 -8.66 -2.53
N THR A 122 -5.83 -9.28 -1.82
CA THR A 122 -5.74 -10.71 -1.48
C THR A 122 -6.00 -11.63 -2.68
N ALA A 123 -6.50 -11.09 -3.79
CA ALA A 123 -6.69 -11.84 -5.03
C ALA A 123 -5.43 -11.87 -5.90
N ASP A 124 -4.66 -10.78 -5.92
CA ASP A 124 -3.39 -10.66 -6.63
C ASP A 124 -2.48 -9.71 -5.85
N GLU A 125 -1.39 -10.23 -5.29
CA GLU A 125 -0.43 -9.44 -4.50
C GLU A 125 0.33 -8.39 -5.34
N LEU A 126 0.25 -8.48 -6.68
CA LEU A 126 0.80 -7.49 -7.60
C LEU A 126 -0.11 -6.25 -7.74
N ASP A 127 -1.38 -6.38 -7.37
CA ASP A 127 -2.31 -5.26 -7.32
C ASP A 127 -2.06 -4.45 -6.05
N VAL A 128 -1.50 -3.25 -6.22
CA VAL A 128 -1.07 -2.38 -5.12
C VAL A 128 -1.65 -0.98 -5.29
N LEU A 129 -2.21 -0.44 -4.21
CA LEU A 129 -2.65 0.95 -4.10
C LEU A 129 -1.90 1.66 -2.98
N TYR A 130 -1.65 2.94 -3.15
CA TYR A 130 -1.09 3.79 -2.11
C TYR A 130 -2.09 4.86 -1.69
N ALA A 131 -2.21 5.04 -0.39
CA ALA A 131 -3.05 6.08 0.17
C ALA A 131 -2.34 6.80 1.31
N GLN A 132 -2.58 8.09 1.44
CA GLN A 132 -2.14 8.86 2.59
C GLN A 132 -3.17 8.75 3.71
N VAL A 133 -2.70 8.63 4.95
CA VAL A 133 -3.53 8.72 6.16
C VAL A 133 -3.86 10.19 6.42
N GLU A 134 -5.13 10.55 6.31
CA GLU A 134 -5.62 11.90 6.62
C GLU A 134 -5.94 12.08 8.10
N GLY A 135 -6.43 11.01 8.73
CA GLY A 135 -6.81 11.02 10.13
C GLY A 135 -7.15 9.65 10.67
N MET A 136 -7.33 9.57 11.98
CA MET A 136 -7.70 8.33 12.67
C MET A 136 -8.78 8.62 13.70
N ARG A 137 -9.83 7.77 13.71
CA ARG A 137 -10.92 7.82 14.68
C ARG A 137 -10.96 6.54 15.49
N PHE A 138 -10.88 6.66 16.79
CA PHE A 138 -10.76 5.53 17.72
C PHE A 138 -12.08 5.27 18.44
N PHE A 139 -12.44 3.98 18.59
CA PHE A 139 -13.67 3.55 19.23
C PHE A 139 -13.39 2.31 20.08
N ALA A 140 -14.24 2.09 21.10
CA ALA A 140 -14.11 0.92 21.94
C ALA A 140 -14.58 -0.37 21.24
N SER A 141 -15.48 -0.25 20.26
CA SER A 141 -16.05 -1.39 19.53
C SER A 141 -16.50 -0.98 18.12
N PHE A 142 -16.79 -1.98 17.29
CA PHE A 142 -17.44 -1.73 15.99
C PHE A 142 -18.88 -1.21 16.16
N ASP A 143 -19.58 -1.49 17.27
CA ASP A 143 -20.89 -0.91 17.52
C ASP A 143 -20.82 0.63 17.60
N GLU A 144 -19.86 1.16 18.34
CA GLU A 144 -19.63 2.60 18.42
C GLU A 144 -19.18 3.19 17.09
N LEU A 145 -18.27 2.49 16.38
CA LEU A 145 -17.74 2.92 15.09
C LEU A 145 -18.85 3.01 14.04
N TYR A 146 -19.71 1.97 13.92
CA TYR A 146 -20.80 1.96 12.95
C TYR A 146 -21.86 3.01 13.24
N ALA A 147 -22.08 3.35 14.52
CA ALA A 147 -22.98 4.43 14.90
C ALA A 147 -22.43 5.83 14.58
N ALA A 148 -21.10 5.98 14.53
CA ALA A 148 -20.42 7.26 14.39
C ALA A 148 -19.95 7.61 12.98
N LEU A 149 -19.63 6.59 12.14
CA LEU A 149 -19.06 6.80 10.82
C LEU A 149 -20.09 6.63 9.70
N PRO A 150 -19.95 7.38 8.59
CA PRO A 150 -20.74 7.13 7.39
C PRO A 150 -20.31 5.81 6.76
N LEU A 151 -21.11 4.76 6.86
CA LEU A 151 -20.75 3.43 6.38
C LEU A 151 -20.47 3.37 4.87
N THR A 152 -21.06 4.29 4.10
CA THR A 152 -20.74 4.41 2.68
C THR A 152 -19.26 4.80 2.44
N ALA A 153 -18.70 5.64 3.30
CA ALA A 153 -17.26 5.94 3.25
C ALA A 153 -16.38 4.76 3.73
N CYS A 154 -16.96 3.79 4.44
CA CYS A 154 -16.29 2.58 4.88
C CYS A 154 -16.32 1.44 3.84
N GLY A 155 -16.92 1.68 2.66
CA GLY A 155 -16.97 0.73 1.55
C GLY A 155 -18.33 0.04 1.34
N TYR A 156 -19.34 0.35 2.17
CA TYR A 156 -20.69 -0.14 1.96
C TYR A 156 -21.41 0.66 0.87
N THR A 157 -22.20 0.01 0.05
CA THR A 157 -23.17 0.71 -0.82
C THR A 157 -24.26 1.36 0.03
N ALA A 158 -25.01 2.30 -0.54
CA ALA A 158 -26.13 2.94 0.14
C ALA A 158 -27.22 1.95 0.58
N GLU A 159 -27.40 0.85 -0.12
CA GLU A 159 -28.36 -0.20 0.24
C GLU A 159 -27.81 -1.09 1.36
N GLU A 160 -26.56 -1.52 1.25
CA GLU A 160 -25.90 -2.33 2.27
C GLU A 160 -25.80 -1.58 3.60
N ALA A 161 -25.51 -0.28 3.58
CA ALA A 161 -25.42 0.55 4.78
C ALA A 161 -26.72 0.58 5.61
N LYS A 162 -27.87 0.30 5.00
CA LYS A 162 -29.17 0.23 5.71
C LYS A 162 -29.34 -1.02 6.57
N THR A 163 -28.62 -2.10 6.20
CA THR A 163 -28.71 -3.41 6.84
C THR A 163 -27.39 -3.86 7.44
N ALA A 164 -26.32 -3.09 7.25
CA ALA A 164 -24.99 -3.36 7.81
C ALA A 164 -25.03 -3.51 9.32
N SER A 165 -24.28 -4.47 9.81
CA SER A 165 -24.19 -4.79 11.22
C SER A 165 -22.73 -4.77 11.68
N PRO A 166 -22.43 -4.25 12.88
CA PRO A 166 -21.09 -4.38 13.47
C PRO A 166 -20.59 -5.83 13.51
N ARG A 167 -21.50 -6.80 13.54
CA ARG A 167 -21.16 -8.24 13.47
C ARG A 167 -20.64 -8.70 12.12
N ASP A 168 -20.75 -7.90 11.05
CA ASP A 168 -20.13 -8.19 9.77
C ASP A 168 -18.60 -8.25 9.89
N MET A 169 -18.08 -7.58 10.94
CA MET A 169 -16.65 -7.58 11.27
C MET A 169 -16.18 -8.81 12.03
N ASP A 170 -17.08 -9.65 12.57
CA ASP A 170 -16.74 -10.87 13.32
C ASP A 170 -16.07 -11.92 12.42
N ARG A 171 -16.27 -11.83 11.10
CA ARG A 171 -15.58 -12.68 10.12
C ARG A 171 -14.08 -12.38 10.02
N TYR A 172 -13.64 -11.20 10.42
CA TYR A 172 -12.23 -10.77 10.38
C TYR A 172 -11.59 -10.74 11.75
N TYR A 173 -12.36 -10.42 12.79
CA TYR A 173 -11.86 -10.16 14.14
C TYR A 173 -12.79 -10.77 15.16
N SER A 174 -12.28 -11.63 16.05
CA SER A 174 -13.07 -12.19 17.13
C SER A 174 -13.55 -11.12 18.11
N PRO A 175 -14.68 -11.32 18.80
CA PRO A 175 -15.16 -10.39 19.85
C PRO A 175 -14.14 -10.13 20.96
N GLU A 176 -13.31 -11.14 21.28
CA GLU A 176 -12.24 -11.04 22.27
C GLU A 176 -11.13 -10.07 21.82
N GLU A 177 -10.74 -10.16 20.55
CA GLU A 177 -9.75 -9.25 19.95
C GLU A 177 -10.28 -7.82 19.88
N GLN A 178 -11.54 -7.65 19.46
CA GLN A 178 -12.21 -6.34 19.44
C GLN A 178 -12.21 -5.69 20.83
N LYS A 179 -12.59 -6.45 21.86
CA LYS A 179 -12.59 -5.99 23.25
C LYS A 179 -11.18 -5.68 23.77
N ARG A 180 -10.18 -6.45 23.37
CA ARG A 180 -8.79 -6.29 23.80
C ARG A 180 -8.15 -5.03 23.23
N TRP A 181 -8.39 -4.75 21.96
CA TRP A 181 -7.64 -3.75 21.21
C TRP A 181 -8.42 -2.46 20.96
N GLY A 182 -9.75 -2.53 20.96
CA GLY A 182 -10.58 -1.49 20.37
C GLY A 182 -10.47 -1.49 18.86
N VAL A 183 -11.09 -0.51 18.22
CA VAL A 183 -11.13 -0.42 16.76
C VAL A 183 -10.81 0.99 16.28
N VAL A 184 -10.41 1.11 15.03
CA VAL A 184 -10.03 2.37 14.41
C VAL A 184 -10.60 2.47 12.99
N GLY A 185 -11.17 3.63 12.68
CA GLY A 185 -11.42 4.09 11.33
C GLY A 185 -10.26 4.97 10.87
N ILE A 186 -9.55 4.55 9.82
CA ILE A 186 -8.42 5.27 9.24
C ILE A 186 -8.92 6.02 8.02
N GLU A 187 -8.96 7.34 8.09
CA GLU A 187 -9.33 8.21 6.96
C GLU A 187 -8.17 8.26 5.97
N ILE A 188 -8.47 8.02 4.69
CA ILE A 188 -7.47 7.88 3.64
C ILE A 188 -7.81 8.69 2.39
N SER A 189 -6.78 9.16 1.69
CA SER A 189 -6.88 9.67 0.32
C SER A 189 -5.92 8.90 -0.58
N LEU A 190 -6.41 8.45 -1.75
CA LEU A 190 -5.56 7.84 -2.77
C LEU A 190 -4.50 8.81 -3.27
N LEU A 191 -3.33 8.25 -3.60
CA LEU A 191 -2.17 8.98 -4.10
C LEU A 191 -1.96 8.78 -5.59
#